data_3a2ad341c03a65482e4f22763e9c1c34
#
_entry.id   3a2ad341c03a65482e4f22763e9c1c34
#
_cell.length_a   1.000
_cell.length_b   1.000
_cell.length_c   1.000
_cell.angle_alpha   90.00
_cell.angle_beta   90.00
_cell.angle_gamma   90.00
#
_symmetry.space_group_name_H-M   'P 1'
#
loop_
_entity.id
_entity.type
_entity.pdbx_description
1 polymer ?
#
loop_
_entity_poly.entity_id
_entity_poly.type
_entity_poly.pdbx_seq_one_letter_code
_entity_poly.pdbx_strand_id
1 'polypeptide(L)'
;MKGFTLIELLASAVIVAIALIPISRAVLGLMESEAISERMTKVAMLARAKMEEVKRIAAADFGLDLSSSGSFPPPNGSYRYTVRDDGDPVMKTISVTVWFDEDGDGRLDDEEISLELITRFTRRD
;
A
#
# COMPACT_ATOMS: atom_id res chain seq x y z
N MET A 1 16.43 18.26 -55.34
CA MET A 1 15.92 17.71 -54.08
C MET A 1 15.60 16.24 -54.29
N LYS A 2 16.27 15.38 -53.55
CA LYS A 2 16.03 13.95 -53.67
C LYS A 2 14.93 13.52 -52.68
N GLY A 3 13.87 12.87 -53.19
CA GLY A 3 12.87 12.25 -52.36
C GLY A 3 13.37 10.95 -51.72
N PHE A 4 12.69 10.49 -50.72
CA PHE A 4 12.97 9.19 -50.10
C PHE A 4 12.62 8.06 -51.06
N THR A 5 13.44 7.03 -51.12
CA THR A 5 13.08 5.80 -51.80
C THR A 5 12.10 5.00 -50.96
N LEU A 6 11.34 4.11 -51.60
CA LEU A 6 10.41 3.24 -50.89
C LEU A 6 11.11 2.36 -49.86
N ILE A 7 12.30 1.84 -50.19
CA ILE A 7 13.10 1.02 -49.29
C ILE A 7 13.55 1.83 -48.07
N GLU A 8 13.98 3.07 -48.29
CA GLU A 8 14.42 3.97 -47.22
C GLU A 8 13.27 4.31 -46.27
N LEU A 9 12.07 4.54 -46.82
CA LEU A 9 10.88 4.76 -46.02
C LEU A 9 10.52 3.53 -45.20
N LEU A 10 10.57 2.33 -45.78
CA LEU A 10 10.31 1.08 -45.07
C LEU A 10 11.33 0.81 -43.98
N ALA A 11 12.61 1.06 -44.26
CA ALA A 11 13.68 0.89 -43.26
C ALA A 11 13.47 1.84 -42.07
N SER A 12 13.11 3.10 -42.33
CA SER A 12 12.82 4.07 -41.27
C SER A 12 11.62 3.66 -40.44
N ALA A 13 10.55 3.15 -41.06
CA ALA A 13 9.37 2.67 -40.36
C ALA A 13 9.68 1.48 -39.43
N VAL A 14 10.51 0.55 -39.87
CA VAL A 14 10.94 -0.60 -39.09
C VAL A 14 11.77 -0.16 -37.87
N ILE A 15 12.70 0.77 -38.06
CA ILE A 15 13.53 1.30 -36.96
C ILE A 15 12.65 1.97 -35.90
N VAL A 16 11.69 2.79 -36.32
CA VAL A 16 10.75 3.47 -35.41
C VAL A 16 9.91 2.44 -34.65
N ALA A 17 9.41 1.43 -35.34
CA ALA A 17 8.60 0.37 -34.71
C ALA A 17 9.38 -0.40 -33.64
N ILE A 18 10.65 -0.73 -33.94
CA ILE A 18 11.53 -1.43 -32.98
C ILE A 18 11.80 -0.56 -31.75
N ALA A 19 11.97 0.74 -31.95
CA ALA A 19 12.24 1.68 -30.85
C ALA A 19 11.00 1.92 -29.98
N LEU A 20 9.80 1.89 -30.56
CA LEU A 20 8.55 2.14 -29.83
C LEU A 20 8.23 1.05 -28.79
N ILE A 21 8.56 -0.21 -29.07
CA ILE A 21 8.26 -1.32 -28.16
C ILE A 21 8.93 -1.14 -26.78
N PRO A 22 10.26 -0.95 -26.68
CA PRO A 22 10.90 -0.78 -25.38
C PRO A 22 10.47 0.52 -24.67
N ILE A 23 10.20 1.59 -25.41
CA ILE A 23 9.70 2.85 -24.84
C ILE A 23 8.34 2.64 -24.20
N SER A 24 7.43 1.97 -24.88
CA SER A 24 6.10 1.67 -24.37
C SER A 24 6.17 0.81 -23.10
N ARG A 25 7.04 -0.18 -23.07
CA ARG A 25 7.24 -1.03 -21.87
C ARG A 25 7.80 -0.23 -20.69
N ALA A 26 8.72 0.68 -20.96
CA ALA A 26 9.28 1.55 -19.92
C ALA A 26 8.21 2.45 -19.31
N VAL A 27 7.34 3.05 -20.14
CA VAL A 27 6.23 3.89 -19.68
C VAL A 27 5.25 3.09 -18.82
N LEU A 28 4.85 1.89 -19.26
CA LEU A 28 3.97 1.02 -18.49
C LEU A 28 4.58 0.64 -17.15
N GLY A 29 5.88 0.33 -17.13
CA GLY A 29 6.61 0.02 -15.91
C GLY A 29 6.63 1.19 -14.92
N LEU A 30 6.79 2.42 -15.41
CA LEU A 30 6.72 3.62 -14.59
C LEU A 30 5.32 3.82 -13.99
N MET A 31 4.28 3.60 -14.78
CA MET A 31 2.89 3.73 -14.31
C MET A 31 2.58 2.72 -13.21
N GLU A 32 3.03 1.48 -13.36
CA GLU A 32 2.88 0.45 -12.31
C GLU A 32 3.64 0.83 -11.05
N SER A 33 4.87 1.33 -11.19
CA SER A 33 5.70 1.77 -10.08
C SER A 33 5.07 2.94 -9.31
N GLU A 34 4.48 3.90 -10.02
CA GLU A 34 3.75 5.01 -9.41
C GLU A 34 2.53 4.53 -8.63
N ALA A 35 1.76 3.62 -9.19
CA ALA A 35 0.58 3.05 -8.51
C ALA A 35 0.97 2.32 -7.24
N ILE A 36 2.05 1.53 -7.26
CA ILE A 36 2.57 0.81 -6.10
C ILE A 36 3.05 1.81 -5.04
N SER A 37 3.79 2.84 -5.43
CA SER A 37 4.28 3.88 -4.52
C SER A 37 3.14 4.63 -3.85
N GLU A 38 2.10 4.96 -4.59
CA GLU A 38 0.91 5.63 -4.06
C GLU A 38 0.21 4.75 -3.01
N ARG A 39 0.02 3.47 -3.31
CA ARG A 39 -0.60 2.53 -2.39
C ARG A 39 0.24 2.33 -1.12
N MET A 40 1.55 2.22 -1.25
CA MET A 40 2.45 2.10 -0.11
C MET A 40 2.41 3.34 0.78
N THR A 41 2.41 4.52 0.20
CA THR A 41 2.29 5.78 0.92
C THR A 41 0.97 5.85 1.67
N LYS A 42 -0.11 5.46 1.02
CA LYS A 42 -1.45 5.47 1.62
C LYS A 42 -1.57 4.46 2.76
N VAL A 43 -1.04 3.25 2.58
CA VAL A 43 -0.98 2.23 3.63
C VAL A 43 -0.20 2.75 4.83
N ALA A 44 0.94 3.41 4.62
CA ALA A 44 1.74 3.99 5.69
C ALA A 44 1.00 5.10 6.43
N MET A 45 0.32 5.98 5.73
CA MET A 45 -0.47 7.05 6.33
C MET A 45 -1.63 6.50 7.16
N LEU A 46 -2.35 5.53 6.63
CA LEU A 46 -3.49 4.90 7.31
C LEU A 46 -3.03 4.10 8.53
N ALA A 47 -1.90 3.40 8.43
CA ALA A 47 -1.33 2.66 9.55
C ALA A 47 -0.91 3.60 10.68
N ARG A 48 -0.29 4.73 10.36
CA ARG A 48 0.06 5.74 11.36
C ARG A 48 -1.17 6.35 12.02
N ALA A 49 -2.17 6.71 11.22
CA ALA A 49 -3.42 7.27 11.74
C ALA A 49 -4.11 6.28 12.67
N LYS A 50 -4.16 5.02 12.31
CA LYS A 50 -4.75 3.97 13.14
C LYS A 50 -3.96 3.75 14.43
N MET A 51 -2.62 3.74 14.33
CA MET A 51 -1.77 3.60 15.51
C MET A 51 -1.93 4.79 16.47
N GLU A 52 -2.05 6.01 15.97
CA GLU A 52 -2.28 7.19 16.82
C GLU A 52 -3.65 7.12 17.52
N GLU A 53 -4.67 6.66 16.83
CA GLU A 53 -5.98 6.41 17.41
C GLU A 53 -5.90 5.38 18.55
N VAL A 54 -5.23 4.26 18.29
CA VAL A 54 -5.04 3.18 19.26
C VAL A 54 -4.23 3.68 20.48
N LYS A 55 -3.18 4.45 20.25
CA LYS A 55 -2.39 5.06 21.34
C LYS A 55 -3.24 5.95 22.23
N ARG A 56 -4.08 6.77 21.64
CA ARG A 56 -4.95 7.68 22.37
C ARG A 56 -5.94 6.90 23.24
N ILE A 57 -6.53 5.85 22.68
CA ILE A 57 -7.48 4.99 23.41
C ILE A 57 -6.76 4.24 24.53
N ALA A 58 -5.57 3.70 24.26
CA ALA A 58 -4.77 2.98 25.25
C ALA A 58 -4.33 3.90 26.42
N ALA A 59 -4.03 5.16 26.12
CA ALA A 59 -3.69 6.15 27.15
C ALA A 59 -4.88 6.48 28.04
N ALA A 60 -6.08 6.48 27.49
CA ALA A 60 -7.31 6.75 28.23
C ALA A 60 -7.79 5.52 29.03
N ASP A 61 -7.68 4.32 28.46
CA ASP A 61 -8.10 3.07 29.09
C ASP A 61 -7.16 1.93 28.69
N PHE A 62 -6.15 1.71 29.50
CA PHE A 62 -5.14 0.67 29.25
C PHE A 62 -5.72 -0.75 29.27
N GLY A 63 -6.73 -1.00 30.10
CA GLY A 63 -7.33 -2.32 30.27
C GLY A 63 -8.30 -2.73 29.15
N LEU A 64 -8.62 -1.82 28.24
CA LEU A 64 -9.53 -2.11 27.16
C LEU A 64 -8.87 -2.98 26.09
N ASP A 65 -9.59 -4.01 25.63
CA ASP A 65 -9.12 -4.81 24.48
C ASP A 65 -9.32 -4.01 23.20
N LEU A 66 -8.22 -3.66 22.57
CA LEU A 66 -8.19 -2.84 21.37
C LEU A 66 -8.18 -3.66 20.08
N SER A 67 -8.24 -4.99 20.17
CA SER A 67 -8.28 -5.86 19.01
C SER A 67 -9.51 -5.56 18.14
N SER A 68 -9.27 -5.26 16.88
CA SER A 68 -10.33 -4.96 15.93
C SER A 68 -9.87 -5.22 14.51
N SER A 69 -10.81 -5.34 13.59
CA SER A 69 -10.52 -5.47 12.17
C SER A 69 -11.66 -4.85 11.36
N GLY A 70 -11.37 -4.41 10.18
CA GLY A 70 -12.36 -3.82 9.30
C GLY A 70 -11.73 -3.13 8.11
N SER A 71 -12.55 -2.32 7.43
CA SER A 71 -12.11 -1.49 6.33
C SER A 71 -12.18 -0.02 6.72
N PHE A 72 -11.35 0.80 6.09
CA PHE A 72 -11.39 2.25 6.28
C PHE A 72 -12.63 2.84 5.60
N PRO A 73 -13.13 3.98 6.09
CA PRO A 73 -14.28 4.63 5.45
C PRO A 73 -13.95 5.15 4.06
N PRO A 74 -14.95 5.31 3.18
CA PRO A 74 -14.72 5.91 1.87
C PRO A 74 -14.01 7.28 1.97
N PRO A 75 -13.11 7.60 1.01
CA PRO A 75 -12.80 6.90 -0.24
C PRO A 75 -11.81 5.75 -0.10
N ASN A 76 -11.38 5.38 1.10
CA ASN A 76 -10.34 4.39 1.36
C ASN A 76 -10.89 2.99 1.65
N GLY A 77 -12.09 2.65 1.17
CA GLY A 77 -12.78 1.40 1.47
C GLY A 77 -12.07 0.13 1.02
N SER A 78 -11.14 0.23 0.05
CA SER A 78 -10.32 -0.91 -0.38
C SER A 78 -9.14 -1.19 0.55
N TYR A 79 -8.84 -0.30 1.48
CA TYR A 79 -7.81 -0.50 2.50
C TYR A 79 -8.44 -1.09 3.74
N ARG A 80 -7.80 -2.12 4.27
CA ARG A 80 -8.27 -2.83 5.45
C ARG A 80 -7.24 -2.79 6.56
N TYR A 81 -7.68 -2.98 7.78
CA TYR A 81 -6.81 -3.01 8.95
C TYR A 81 -7.16 -4.17 9.87
N THR A 82 -6.15 -4.61 10.60
CA THR A 82 -6.29 -5.51 11.74
C THR A 82 -5.45 -4.98 12.89
N VAL A 83 -6.07 -4.81 14.04
CA VAL A 83 -5.40 -4.41 15.27
C VAL A 83 -5.38 -5.63 16.19
N ARG A 84 -4.20 -5.99 16.68
CA ARG A 84 -4.02 -7.07 17.63
C ARG A 84 -3.48 -6.51 18.95
N ASP A 85 -4.13 -6.88 20.02
CA ASP A 85 -3.78 -6.50 21.38
C ASP A 85 -3.51 -7.78 22.16
N ASP A 86 -2.32 -7.91 22.76
CA ASP A 86 -1.94 -9.12 23.51
C ASP A 86 -2.63 -9.20 24.90
N GLY A 87 -3.24 -8.12 25.34
CA GLY A 87 -3.97 -8.10 26.60
C GLY A 87 -3.12 -8.14 27.86
N ASP A 88 -1.80 -7.95 27.75
CA ASP A 88 -0.91 -7.96 28.90
C ASP A 88 -1.26 -6.82 29.87
N PRO A 89 -1.45 -7.09 31.17
CA PRO A 89 -1.87 -6.06 32.11
C PRO A 89 -0.77 -5.05 32.50
N VAL A 90 0.49 -5.35 32.21
CA VAL A 90 1.63 -4.50 32.60
C VAL A 90 2.26 -3.83 31.38
N MET A 91 2.56 -4.62 30.35
CA MET A 91 3.20 -4.16 29.13
C MET A 91 2.44 -4.70 27.92
N LYS A 92 1.57 -3.88 27.38
CA LYS A 92 0.73 -4.24 26.26
C LYS A 92 1.48 -4.06 24.95
N THR A 93 1.45 -5.08 24.10
CA THR A 93 1.97 -4.99 22.73
C THR A 93 0.80 -4.91 21.76
N ILE A 94 0.76 -3.87 20.97
CA ILE A 94 -0.29 -3.67 19.98
C ILE A 94 0.37 -3.66 18.60
N SER A 95 -0.17 -4.47 17.69
CA SER A 95 0.21 -4.45 16.28
C SER A 95 -0.95 -3.95 15.43
N VAL A 96 -0.65 -3.06 14.50
CA VAL A 96 -1.61 -2.56 13.50
C VAL A 96 -1.09 -2.97 12.14
N THR A 97 -1.86 -3.76 11.41
CA THR A 97 -1.55 -4.17 10.04
C THR A 97 -2.57 -3.50 9.11
N VAL A 98 -2.08 -2.81 8.11
CA VAL A 98 -2.91 -2.18 7.07
C VAL A 98 -2.48 -2.73 5.73
N TRP A 99 -3.43 -3.08 4.89
CA TRP A 99 -3.15 -3.59 3.55
C TRP A 99 -4.18 -3.09 2.54
N PHE A 100 -3.77 -3.11 1.27
CA PHE A 100 -4.68 -2.84 0.16
C PHE A 100 -5.31 -4.16 -0.28
N ASP A 101 -6.61 -4.29 -0.07
CA ASP A 101 -7.38 -5.49 -0.42
C ASP A 101 -7.75 -5.44 -1.91
N GLU A 102 -6.87 -6.00 -2.74
CA GLU A 102 -6.97 -5.90 -4.19
C GLU A 102 -8.09 -6.78 -4.76
N ASP A 103 -8.30 -7.94 -4.16
CA ASP A 103 -9.29 -8.92 -4.62
C ASP A 103 -10.64 -8.84 -3.89
N GLY A 104 -10.73 -8.03 -2.85
CA GLY A 104 -11.98 -7.83 -2.10
C GLY A 104 -12.39 -8.97 -1.18
N ASP A 105 -11.49 -9.91 -0.89
CA ASP A 105 -11.80 -11.08 -0.04
C ASP A 105 -11.72 -10.79 1.47
N GLY A 106 -11.22 -9.63 1.86
CA GLY A 106 -11.06 -9.24 3.24
C GLY A 106 -9.87 -9.88 3.95
N ARG A 107 -9.06 -10.64 3.24
CA ARG A 107 -7.88 -11.31 3.78
C ARG A 107 -6.61 -10.73 3.18
N LEU A 108 -5.54 -10.74 3.98
CA LEU A 108 -4.23 -10.33 3.52
C LEU A 108 -3.58 -11.49 2.75
N ASP A 109 -3.34 -11.27 1.46
CA ASP A 109 -2.62 -12.19 0.59
C ASP A 109 -1.15 -11.76 0.47
N ASP A 110 -0.26 -12.70 0.15
CA ASP A 110 1.18 -12.44 0.03
C ASP A 110 1.52 -11.42 -1.06
N GLU A 111 0.67 -11.29 -2.07
CA GLU A 111 0.86 -10.36 -3.18
C GLU A 111 0.34 -8.96 -2.90
N GLU A 112 -0.39 -8.79 -1.82
CA GLU A 112 -0.98 -7.50 -1.45
C GLU A 112 0.02 -6.62 -0.70
N ILE A 113 -0.06 -5.31 -0.95
CA ILE A 113 0.79 -4.32 -0.27
C ILE A 113 0.30 -4.17 1.16
N SER A 114 1.18 -4.37 2.13
CA SER A 114 0.84 -4.29 3.55
C SER A 114 1.95 -3.62 4.35
N LEU A 115 1.57 -3.08 5.49
CA LEU A 115 2.50 -2.54 6.48
C LEU A 115 2.00 -2.90 7.87
N GLU A 116 2.91 -3.41 8.71
CA GLU A 116 2.63 -3.72 10.11
C GLU A 116 3.44 -2.78 11.00
N LEU A 117 2.75 -2.10 11.91
CA LEU A 117 3.37 -1.28 12.95
C LEU A 117 3.15 -1.96 14.30
N ILE A 118 4.22 -2.09 15.08
CA ILE A 118 4.18 -2.71 16.41
C ILE A 118 4.65 -1.69 17.43
N THR A 119 3.87 -1.52 18.51
CA THR A 119 4.20 -0.61 19.60
C THR A 119 3.93 -1.29 20.93
N ARG A 120 4.79 -1.04 21.90
CA ARG A 120 4.62 -1.50 23.27
C ARG A 120 4.23 -0.32 24.16
N PHE A 121 3.23 -0.56 24.99
CA PHE A 121 2.75 0.42 25.96
C PHE A 121 2.97 -0.13 27.35
N THR A 122 3.54 0.71 28.22
CA THR A 122 3.68 0.39 29.63
C THR A 122 2.57 1.09 30.40
N ARG A 123 1.95 0.37 31.33
CA ARG A 123 0.95 0.95 32.21
C ARG A 123 1.59 2.03 33.08
N ARG A 124 1.02 3.21 33.07
CA ARG A 124 1.39 4.28 33.99
C ARG A 124 0.49 4.22 35.21
N ASP A 125 1.12 4.18 36.35
CA ASP A 125 0.42 4.25 37.65
C ASP A 125 0.00 5.69 37.95
#